data_a034718242da1fbb84be2704537dd843
#
_entry.id   a034718242da1fbb84be2704537dd843
#
_cell.length_a   1.000
_cell.length_b   1.000
_cell.length_c   1.000
_cell.angle_alpha   90.00
_cell.angle_beta   90.00
_cell.angle_gamma   90.00
#
_symmetry.space_group_name_H-M   'P 1'
#
loop_
_entity.id
_entity.type
_entity.pdbx_description
1 polymer ?
#
loop_
_entity_poly.entity_id
_entity_poly.type
_entity_poly.pdbx_seq_one_letter_code
_entity_poly.pdbx_strand_id
1 'polypeptide(L)'
;MKNKRIYKNYKKILIEDGYIVFKDVFSKQDLDPIRKISLDAIKKQPKNHREQNKSQGSLVLIADYPQFAELIGHEKLSDLLGKLECENPKFNSGYIISKPKDGPALFWHQDWWAWQHEISYTEEIAQFFAMIYLQDTNKENGCLRVLPGTHRDPRILQKHKNAHSESISRVENPEDPLYYPMEGEVEVPVSYGDVI
;
A
#
# COMPACT_ATOMS: atom_id res chain seq x y z
N MET A 1 -41.12 -8.88 3.80
CA MET A 1 -40.27 -7.75 3.38
C MET A 1 -38.83 -8.26 3.31
N LYS A 2 -38.28 -8.43 2.13
CA LYS A 2 -36.89 -8.88 1.95
C LYS A 2 -35.95 -7.75 2.36
N ASN A 3 -35.16 -7.93 3.42
CA ASN A 3 -34.05 -7.03 3.75
C ASN A 3 -33.17 -6.86 2.51
N LYS A 4 -33.26 -5.72 1.83
CA LYS A 4 -32.24 -5.30 0.88
C LYS A 4 -30.96 -5.08 1.70
N ARG A 5 -30.08 -6.08 1.74
CA ARG A 5 -28.67 -5.85 2.11
C ARG A 5 -28.15 -4.80 1.16
N ILE A 6 -27.86 -3.62 1.67
CA ILE A 6 -27.14 -2.59 0.94
C ILE A 6 -25.73 -3.15 0.75
N TYR A 7 -25.47 -3.78 -0.39
CA TYR A 7 -24.12 -4.17 -0.75
C TYR A 7 -23.32 -2.88 -0.95
N LYS A 8 -22.33 -2.70 -0.11
CA LYS A 8 -21.38 -1.59 -0.24
C LYS A 8 -20.70 -1.74 -1.61
N ASN A 9 -20.81 -0.75 -2.48
CA ASN A 9 -20.13 -0.79 -3.77
C ASN A 9 -18.64 -0.48 -3.56
N TYR A 10 -17.86 -1.52 -3.29
CA TYR A 10 -16.44 -1.41 -2.98
C TYR A 10 -15.63 -0.86 -4.16
N LYS A 11 -15.95 -1.28 -5.38
CA LYS A 11 -15.31 -0.77 -6.60
C LYS A 11 -15.51 0.73 -6.73
N LYS A 12 -16.74 1.21 -6.53
CA LYS A 12 -17.05 2.63 -6.59
C LYS A 12 -16.24 3.43 -5.55
N ILE A 13 -16.14 2.94 -4.32
CA ILE A 13 -15.34 3.59 -3.27
C ILE A 13 -13.87 3.66 -3.69
N LEU A 14 -13.30 2.56 -4.21
CA LEU A 14 -11.92 2.55 -4.67
C LEU A 14 -11.69 3.53 -5.82
N ILE A 15 -12.64 3.66 -6.76
CA ILE A 15 -12.56 4.61 -7.86
C ILE A 15 -12.68 6.06 -7.36
N GLU A 16 -13.55 6.34 -6.38
CA GLU A 16 -13.78 7.69 -5.88
C GLU A 16 -12.68 8.14 -4.93
N ASP A 17 -12.35 7.31 -3.93
CA ASP A 17 -11.43 7.67 -2.85
C ASP A 17 -9.97 7.29 -3.16
N GLY A 18 -9.73 6.32 -4.06
CA GLY A 18 -8.40 5.80 -4.40
C GLY A 18 -7.85 4.80 -3.39
N TYR A 19 -8.57 4.50 -2.33
CA TYR A 19 -8.22 3.47 -1.36
C TYR A 19 -9.46 2.90 -0.68
N ILE A 20 -9.30 1.75 -0.04
CA ILE A 20 -10.34 1.11 0.75
C ILE A 20 -9.72 0.25 1.84
N VAL A 21 -10.36 0.17 3.00
CA VAL A 21 -9.92 -0.67 4.11
C VAL A 21 -10.88 -1.84 4.28
N PHE A 22 -10.38 -3.04 4.15
CA PHE A 22 -11.07 -4.28 4.51
C PHE A 22 -10.59 -4.74 5.87
N LYS A 23 -11.50 -4.78 6.84
CA LYS A 23 -11.19 -5.17 8.21
C LYS A 23 -11.27 -6.68 8.40
N ASP A 24 -10.41 -7.22 9.29
CA ASP A 24 -10.45 -8.61 9.75
C ASP A 24 -10.44 -9.65 8.60
N VAL A 25 -9.66 -9.37 7.54
CA VAL A 25 -9.59 -10.25 6.36
C VAL A 25 -8.86 -11.54 6.71
N PHE A 26 -7.68 -11.41 7.27
CA PHE A 26 -6.82 -12.54 7.61
C PHE A 26 -6.77 -12.75 9.11
N SER A 27 -6.79 -14.03 9.52
CA SER A 27 -6.58 -14.42 10.91
C SER A 27 -5.09 -14.48 11.24
N LYS A 28 -4.76 -14.59 12.54
CA LYS A 28 -3.40 -14.89 12.97
C LYS A 28 -2.89 -16.21 12.41
N GLN A 29 -3.76 -17.21 12.32
CA GLN A 29 -3.40 -18.51 11.74
C GLN A 29 -2.94 -18.38 10.28
N ASP A 30 -3.59 -17.52 9.51
CA ASP A 30 -3.20 -17.26 8.10
C ASP A 30 -1.86 -16.53 8.00
N LEU A 31 -1.61 -15.56 8.86
CA LEU A 31 -0.52 -14.61 8.68
C LEU A 31 0.70 -14.82 9.57
N ASP A 32 0.62 -15.55 10.70
CA ASP A 32 1.79 -15.77 11.55
C ASP A 32 2.96 -16.46 10.82
N PRO A 33 2.73 -17.46 9.95
CA PRO A 33 3.79 -18.03 9.13
C PRO A 33 4.43 -16.99 8.19
N ILE A 34 3.61 -16.18 7.54
CA ILE A 34 4.05 -15.12 6.62
C ILE A 34 4.84 -14.05 7.37
N ARG A 35 4.35 -13.64 8.55
CA ARG A 35 5.05 -12.68 9.42
C ARG A 35 6.43 -13.19 9.82
N LYS A 36 6.55 -14.47 10.18
CA LYS A 36 7.84 -15.09 10.53
C LYS A 36 8.82 -15.03 9.35
N ILE A 37 8.37 -15.43 8.14
CA ILE A 37 9.18 -15.39 6.93
C ILE A 37 9.60 -13.95 6.63
N SER A 38 8.69 -12.98 6.76
CA SER A 38 8.96 -11.56 6.55
C SER A 38 10.05 -11.04 7.51
N LEU A 39 9.95 -11.35 8.78
CA LEU A 39 10.95 -10.94 9.77
C LEU A 39 12.32 -11.57 9.51
N ASP A 40 12.35 -12.83 9.10
CA ASP A 40 13.61 -13.53 8.78
C ASP A 40 14.21 -12.99 7.47
N ALA A 41 13.39 -12.63 6.48
CA ALA A 41 13.83 -11.99 5.25
C ALA A 41 14.48 -10.62 5.53
N ILE A 42 13.86 -9.80 6.37
CA ILE A 42 14.40 -8.50 6.78
C ILE A 42 15.74 -8.65 7.53
N LYS A 43 15.86 -9.64 8.42
CA LYS A 43 17.11 -9.91 9.16
C LYS A 43 18.28 -10.31 8.26
N LYS A 44 17.99 -10.97 7.14
CA LYS A 44 19.00 -11.43 6.17
C LYS A 44 19.52 -10.33 5.27
N GLN A 45 18.90 -9.14 5.27
CA GLN A 45 19.34 -8.04 4.45
C GLN A 45 20.73 -7.53 4.85
N PRO A 46 21.55 -7.05 3.91
CA PRO A 46 22.86 -6.50 4.21
C PRO A 46 22.76 -5.28 5.15
N LYS A 47 23.85 -5.01 5.89
CA LYS A 47 23.86 -3.93 6.89
C LYS A 47 23.47 -2.57 6.35
N ASN A 48 23.82 -2.27 5.10
CA ASN A 48 23.50 -1.01 4.43
C ASN A 48 22.10 -0.97 3.81
N HIS A 49 21.32 -2.04 3.90
CA HIS A 49 19.96 -2.12 3.31
C HIS A 49 19.05 -0.99 3.80
N ARG A 50 19.09 -0.70 5.10
CA ARG A 50 18.29 0.39 5.70
C ARG A 50 18.75 1.77 5.25
N GLU A 51 20.04 1.96 5.01
CA GLU A 51 20.60 3.23 4.51
C GLU A 51 20.16 3.47 3.06
N GLN A 52 20.07 2.41 2.27
CA GLN A 52 19.59 2.47 0.89
C GLN A 52 18.08 2.70 0.79
N ASN A 53 17.32 2.27 1.80
CA ASN A 53 15.86 2.36 1.86
C ASN A 53 15.37 3.28 2.99
N LYS A 54 16.07 4.38 3.24
CA LYS A 54 15.91 5.27 4.40
C LYS A 54 14.47 5.44 4.92
N SER A 55 13.60 6.00 4.08
CA SER A 55 12.23 6.34 4.49
C SER A 55 11.30 5.13 4.57
N GLN A 56 11.59 4.05 3.84
CA GLN A 56 10.82 2.81 3.89
C GLN A 56 11.33 1.85 4.95
N GLY A 57 12.56 2.06 5.43
CA GLY A 57 13.22 1.22 6.43
C GLY A 57 13.70 -0.11 5.88
N SER A 58 12.83 -0.89 5.27
CA SER A 58 13.17 -2.12 4.57
C SER A 58 12.23 -2.32 3.39
N LEU A 59 12.78 -2.69 2.24
CA LEU A 59 12.05 -3.01 1.02
C LEU A 59 12.62 -4.32 0.46
N VAL A 60 11.98 -5.44 0.78
CA VAL A 60 12.46 -6.78 0.37
C VAL A 60 11.49 -7.37 -0.64
N LEU A 61 11.98 -7.72 -1.83
CA LEU A 61 11.18 -8.30 -2.90
C LEU A 61 10.66 -9.68 -2.50
N ILE A 62 9.34 -9.89 -2.55
CA ILE A 62 8.73 -11.18 -2.17
C ILE A 62 8.97 -12.27 -3.21
N ALA A 63 9.34 -11.94 -4.43
CA ALA A 63 9.67 -12.91 -5.48
C ALA A 63 10.83 -13.84 -5.10
N ASP A 64 11.72 -13.39 -4.20
CA ASP A 64 12.82 -14.18 -3.68
C ASP A 64 12.38 -15.21 -2.61
N TYR A 65 11.11 -15.20 -2.24
CA TYR A 65 10.52 -16.02 -1.17
C TYR A 65 9.28 -16.75 -1.68
N PRO A 66 9.41 -17.97 -2.25
CA PRO A 66 8.30 -18.73 -2.86
C PRO A 66 7.10 -18.95 -1.94
N GLN A 67 7.30 -18.91 -0.63
CA GLN A 67 6.24 -19.09 0.37
C GLN A 67 5.14 -18.01 0.30
N PHE A 68 5.44 -16.84 -0.29
CA PHE A 68 4.43 -15.82 -0.53
C PHE A 68 3.41 -16.18 -1.61
N ALA A 69 3.69 -17.22 -2.43
CA ALA A 69 2.75 -17.69 -3.44
C ALA A 69 1.41 -18.14 -2.82
N GLU A 70 1.46 -18.75 -1.63
CA GLU A 70 0.26 -19.17 -0.91
C GLU A 70 -0.58 -17.96 -0.45
N LEU A 71 0.07 -16.88 -0.03
CA LEU A 71 -0.62 -15.64 0.34
C LEU A 71 -1.22 -14.94 -0.90
N ILE A 72 -0.47 -14.88 -2.00
CA ILE A 72 -0.94 -14.27 -3.25
C ILE A 72 -2.15 -15.03 -3.81
N GLY A 73 -2.13 -16.36 -3.74
CA GLY A 73 -3.21 -17.24 -4.20
C GLY A 73 -4.29 -17.51 -3.15
N HIS A 74 -4.26 -16.85 -2.00
CA HIS A 74 -5.18 -17.14 -0.91
C HIS A 74 -6.63 -16.77 -1.27
N GLU A 75 -7.59 -17.65 -0.95
CA GLU A 75 -9.01 -17.44 -1.25
C GLU A 75 -9.56 -16.11 -0.73
N LYS A 76 -9.18 -15.69 0.46
CA LYS A 76 -9.60 -14.40 1.05
C LYS A 76 -9.16 -13.20 0.22
N LEU A 77 -7.98 -13.26 -0.40
CA LEU A 77 -7.53 -12.21 -1.32
C LEU A 77 -8.35 -12.25 -2.62
N SER A 78 -8.60 -13.44 -3.15
CA SER A 78 -9.46 -13.63 -4.32
C SER A 78 -10.88 -13.11 -4.08
N ASP A 79 -11.44 -13.33 -2.89
CA ASP A 79 -12.74 -12.78 -2.48
C ASP A 79 -12.77 -11.24 -2.45
N LEU A 80 -11.67 -10.61 -1.99
CA LEU A 80 -11.55 -9.15 -2.03
C LEU A 80 -11.52 -8.64 -3.47
N LEU A 81 -10.75 -9.29 -4.34
CA LEU A 81 -10.69 -8.96 -5.76
C LEU A 81 -12.05 -9.11 -6.43
N GLY A 82 -12.80 -10.15 -6.07
CA GLY A 82 -14.18 -10.33 -6.52
C GLY A 82 -15.12 -9.21 -6.05
N LYS A 83 -14.97 -8.71 -4.80
CA LYS A 83 -15.74 -7.56 -4.30
C LYS A 83 -15.41 -6.26 -5.03
N LEU A 84 -14.21 -6.15 -5.56
CA LEU A 84 -13.76 -5.03 -6.40
C LEU A 84 -14.10 -5.23 -7.88
N GLU A 85 -14.76 -6.34 -8.23
CA GLU A 85 -15.08 -6.69 -9.63
C GLU A 85 -13.84 -6.71 -10.53
N CYS A 86 -12.69 -7.12 -9.97
CA CYS A 86 -11.46 -7.25 -10.72
C CYS A 86 -11.47 -8.59 -11.46
N GLU A 87 -11.63 -8.54 -12.77
CA GLU A 87 -11.59 -9.72 -13.63
C GLU A 87 -10.15 -10.04 -14.05
N ASN A 88 -9.74 -11.31 -13.88
CA ASN A 88 -8.42 -11.81 -14.28
C ASN A 88 -7.23 -10.96 -13.79
N PRO A 89 -7.13 -10.62 -12.50
CA PRO A 89 -6.03 -9.85 -11.97
C PRO A 89 -4.70 -10.57 -12.23
N LYS A 90 -3.65 -9.80 -12.47
CA LYS A 90 -2.29 -10.32 -12.65
C LYS A 90 -1.41 -9.81 -11.51
N PHE A 91 -0.73 -10.73 -10.84
CA PHE A 91 0.32 -10.34 -9.91
C PHE A 91 1.51 -9.78 -10.70
N ASN A 92 1.91 -8.57 -10.36
CA ASN A 92 3.05 -7.91 -10.98
C ASN A 92 4.29 -8.00 -10.08
N SER A 93 4.19 -7.47 -8.88
CA SER A 93 5.29 -7.46 -7.90
C SER A 93 4.75 -7.33 -6.48
N GLY A 94 5.62 -7.48 -5.50
CA GLY A 94 5.28 -7.25 -4.11
C GLY A 94 6.52 -7.13 -3.25
N TYR A 95 6.37 -6.44 -2.12
CA TYR A 95 7.46 -6.17 -1.20
C TYR A 95 7.05 -6.39 0.23
N ILE A 96 8.01 -6.84 1.04
CA ILE A 96 7.93 -6.75 2.49
C ILE A 96 8.46 -5.36 2.85
N ILE A 97 7.59 -4.54 3.43
CA ILE A 97 7.93 -3.20 3.90
C ILE A 97 7.91 -3.20 5.42
N SER A 98 9.00 -2.74 6.03
CA SER A 98 9.09 -2.63 7.47
C SER A 98 9.77 -1.32 7.85
N LYS A 99 9.01 -0.45 8.47
CA LYS A 99 9.50 0.82 8.98
C LYS A 99 9.98 0.65 10.41
N PRO A 100 11.26 0.88 10.70
CA PRO A 100 11.79 0.75 12.06
C PRO A 100 11.27 1.91 12.93
N LYS A 101 11.34 1.70 14.24
CA LYS A 101 11.18 2.78 15.21
C LYS A 101 12.17 3.92 14.85
N ASP A 102 11.71 5.15 14.94
CA ASP A 102 12.47 6.36 14.60
C ASP A 102 12.89 6.45 13.12
N GLY A 103 12.27 5.66 12.23
CA GLY A 103 12.44 5.81 10.79
C GLY A 103 11.85 7.13 10.30
N PRO A 104 12.52 7.81 9.33
CA PRO A 104 12.03 9.08 8.80
C PRO A 104 10.68 8.92 8.11
N ALA A 105 9.92 10.00 8.00
CA ALA A 105 8.69 10.00 7.22
C ALA A 105 8.99 9.63 5.76
N LEU A 106 8.08 8.95 5.12
CA LEU A 106 8.08 8.82 3.66
C LEU A 106 7.37 10.04 3.09
N PHE A 107 7.90 10.62 2.04
CA PHE A 107 7.30 11.77 1.38
C PHE A 107 6.01 11.37 0.65
N TRP A 108 5.16 12.35 0.38
CA TRP A 108 3.97 12.16 -0.43
C TRP A 108 4.36 11.78 -1.86
N HIS A 109 3.76 10.71 -2.39
CA HIS A 109 4.04 10.19 -3.73
C HIS A 109 2.84 9.42 -4.28
N GLN A 110 2.90 9.09 -5.55
CA GLN A 110 2.03 8.13 -6.22
C GLN A 110 2.88 6.96 -6.72
N ASP A 111 2.41 5.75 -6.49
CA ASP A 111 3.15 4.54 -6.87
C ASP A 111 2.97 4.15 -8.33
N TRP A 112 1.95 4.67 -8.99
CA TRP A 112 1.66 4.38 -10.39
C TRP A 112 2.72 5.02 -11.31
N TRP A 113 3.54 4.21 -11.95
CA TRP A 113 4.63 4.68 -12.83
C TRP A 113 4.15 5.31 -14.13
N ALA A 114 2.95 4.93 -14.63
CA ALA A 114 2.36 5.47 -15.86
C ALA A 114 1.34 6.60 -15.58
N TRP A 115 1.51 7.36 -14.51
CA TRP A 115 0.59 8.41 -14.07
C TRP A 115 0.36 9.51 -15.11
N GLN A 116 1.27 9.71 -16.08
CA GLN A 116 1.07 10.63 -17.21
C GLN A 116 0.25 10.02 -18.34
N HIS A 117 -0.01 8.71 -18.31
CA HIS A 117 -0.82 8.05 -19.32
C HIS A 117 -2.32 8.35 -19.10
N GLU A 118 -3.07 8.52 -20.19
CA GLU A 118 -4.50 8.87 -20.14
C GLU A 118 -5.34 7.95 -19.25
N ILE A 119 -5.02 6.65 -19.18
CA ILE A 119 -5.70 5.67 -18.33
C ILE A 119 -5.70 6.06 -16.86
N SER A 120 -4.68 6.79 -16.40
CA SER A 120 -4.56 7.25 -15.01
C SER A 120 -5.67 8.23 -14.60
N TYR A 121 -6.39 8.79 -15.56
CA TYR A 121 -7.46 9.78 -15.34
C TYR A 121 -8.85 9.21 -15.62
N THR A 122 -8.94 7.92 -15.93
CA THR A 122 -10.20 7.22 -16.17
C THR A 122 -10.71 6.53 -14.91
N GLU A 123 -11.89 5.92 -15.01
CA GLU A 123 -12.42 5.04 -13.94
C GLU A 123 -11.89 3.61 -14.00
N GLU A 124 -11.00 3.31 -14.94
CA GLU A 124 -10.37 2.01 -15.03
C GLU A 124 -9.29 1.86 -13.97
N ILE A 125 -9.35 0.77 -13.24
CA ILE A 125 -8.34 0.40 -12.23
C ILE A 125 -7.23 -0.37 -12.95
N ALA A 126 -6.24 0.37 -13.46
CA ALA A 126 -5.13 -0.23 -14.21
C ALA A 126 -4.15 -0.97 -13.30
N GLN A 127 -3.95 -0.46 -12.08
CA GLN A 127 -3.09 -1.06 -11.06
C GLN A 127 -3.58 -0.64 -9.67
N PHE A 128 -3.42 -1.52 -8.69
CA PHE A 128 -3.61 -1.22 -7.27
C PHE A 128 -2.70 -2.10 -6.42
N PHE A 129 -2.54 -1.73 -5.17
CA PHE A 129 -1.80 -2.51 -4.18
C PHE A 129 -2.77 -3.13 -3.19
N ALA A 130 -2.51 -4.36 -2.79
CA ALA A 130 -3.13 -4.98 -1.63
C ALA A 130 -2.09 -4.98 -0.49
N MET A 131 -2.20 -4.01 0.42
CA MET A 131 -1.32 -3.89 1.57
C MET A 131 -1.86 -4.73 2.72
N ILE A 132 -1.27 -5.88 2.95
CA ILE A 132 -1.66 -6.82 4.02
C ILE A 132 -0.86 -6.50 5.27
N TYR A 133 -1.53 -6.16 6.35
CA TYR A 133 -0.89 -5.70 7.58
C TYR A 133 -0.55 -6.84 8.53
N LEU A 134 0.72 -6.96 8.86
CA LEU A 134 1.28 -7.97 9.77
C LEU A 134 1.50 -7.44 11.21
N GLN A 135 0.95 -6.27 11.50
CA GLN A 135 0.92 -5.63 12.82
C GLN A 135 -0.12 -4.52 12.86
N ASP A 136 -0.53 -4.12 14.06
CA ASP A 136 -1.39 -2.96 14.24
C ASP A 136 -0.61 -1.68 13.95
N THR A 137 -1.27 -0.73 13.27
CA THR A 137 -0.71 0.59 13.02
C THR A 137 -1.70 1.69 13.40
N ASN A 138 -1.16 2.76 13.96
CA ASN A 138 -1.88 3.95 14.37
C ASN A 138 -0.99 5.19 14.18
N LYS A 139 -1.47 6.34 14.58
CA LYS A 139 -0.74 7.61 14.49
C LYS A 139 0.62 7.56 15.18
N GLU A 140 0.67 6.97 16.37
CA GLU A 140 1.86 6.96 17.22
C GLU A 140 2.98 6.08 16.65
N ASN A 141 2.63 5.05 15.86
CA ASN A 141 3.60 4.14 15.25
C ASN A 141 3.68 4.25 13.72
N GLY A 142 3.08 5.29 13.12
CA GLY A 142 3.25 5.63 11.73
C GLY A 142 2.33 4.86 10.78
N CYS A 143 1.01 4.89 11.01
CA CYS A 143 0.04 4.37 10.06
C CYS A 143 0.13 5.09 8.70
N LEU A 144 -0.44 4.47 7.68
CA LEU A 144 -0.56 5.07 6.37
C LEU A 144 -1.36 6.39 6.45
N ARG A 145 -0.94 7.39 5.69
CA ARG A 145 -1.71 8.60 5.41
C ARG A 145 -2.04 8.63 3.92
N VAL A 146 -3.23 9.04 3.59
CA VAL A 146 -3.71 9.14 2.21
C VAL A 146 -4.34 10.51 1.96
N LEU A 147 -4.36 10.93 0.72
CA LEU A 147 -5.12 12.06 0.21
C LEU A 147 -6.28 11.51 -0.64
N PRO A 148 -7.47 11.32 -0.07
CA PRO A 148 -8.58 10.71 -0.78
C PRO A 148 -8.93 11.45 -2.07
N GLY A 149 -9.25 10.69 -3.14
CA GLY A 149 -9.67 11.23 -4.43
C GLY A 149 -8.56 11.85 -5.29
N THR A 150 -7.31 11.88 -4.83
CA THR A 150 -6.22 12.55 -5.56
C THR A 150 -5.49 11.65 -6.57
N HIS A 151 -5.73 10.37 -6.54
CA HIS A 151 -5.06 9.38 -7.41
C HIS A 151 -5.31 9.59 -8.91
N ARG A 152 -6.39 10.31 -9.28
CA ARG A 152 -6.71 10.73 -10.66
C ARG A 152 -6.48 12.21 -10.92
N ASP A 153 -6.04 12.96 -9.91
CA ASP A 153 -5.73 14.37 -10.03
C ASP A 153 -4.25 14.64 -9.80
N PRO A 154 -3.46 14.67 -10.85
CA PRO A 154 -2.02 14.83 -10.73
C PRO A 154 -1.60 16.24 -10.31
N ARG A 155 -2.52 17.21 -10.27
CA ARG A 155 -2.20 18.62 -9.99
C ARG A 155 -1.50 18.80 -8.65
N ILE A 156 -1.79 17.94 -7.68
CA ILE A 156 -1.16 17.98 -6.35
C ILE A 156 0.33 17.62 -6.46
N LEU A 157 0.66 16.59 -7.24
CA LEU A 157 2.03 16.07 -7.37
C LEU A 157 2.76 16.51 -8.66
N GLN A 158 2.07 17.11 -9.63
CA GLN A 158 2.71 17.63 -10.87
C GLN A 158 3.80 18.66 -10.62
N LYS A 159 3.71 19.40 -9.54
CA LYS A 159 4.73 20.38 -9.15
C LYS A 159 6.02 19.74 -8.65
N HIS A 160 5.96 18.45 -8.30
CA HIS A 160 7.03 17.71 -7.65
C HIS A 160 7.48 16.57 -8.57
N LYS A 161 8.44 16.85 -9.46
CA LYS A 161 8.94 15.88 -10.45
C LYS A 161 9.48 14.58 -9.84
N ASN A 162 9.77 14.58 -8.54
CA ASN A 162 10.35 13.46 -7.82
C ASN A 162 9.32 12.63 -7.04
N ALA A 163 8.03 12.98 -7.10
CA ALA A 163 6.98 12.34 -6.32
C ALA A 163 6.40 11.08 -6.99
N HIS A 164 7.23 10.28 -7.64
CA HIS A 164 6.84 9.04 -8.30
C HIS A 164 7.70 7.89 -7.81
N SER A 165 7.19 6.69 -7.91
CA SER A 165 7.84 5.46 -7.44
C SER A 165 9.28 5.29 -7.94
N GLU A 166 9.56 5.70 -9.17
CA GLU A 166 10.92 5.67 -9.74
C GLU A 166 11.92 6.61 -9.03
N SER A 167 11.40 7.61 -8.33
CA SER A 167 12.19 8.66 -7.67
C SER A 167 12.14 8.55 -6.15
N ILE A 168 11.48 7.55 -5.61
CA ILE A 168 11.23 7.39 -4.16
C ILE A 168 12.50 7.48 -3.30
N SER A 169 13.61 6.95 -3.80
CA SER A 169 14.90 7.00 -3.12
C SER A 169 15.66 8.31 -3.30
N ARG A 170 15.13 9.24 -4.09
CA ARG A 170 15.86 10.46 -4.53
C ARG A 170 15.43 11.73 -3.83
N VAL A 171 14.32 11.74 -3.10
CA VAL A 171 13.91 12.90 -2.28
C VAL A 171 14.72 12.88 -0.99
N GLU A 172 15.88 13.47 -1.01
CA GLU A 172 16.82 13.46 0.12
C GLU A 172 16.73 14.73 1.00
N ASN A 173 16.10 15.79 0.49
CA ASN A 173 15.97 17.03 1.25
C ASN A 173 14.79 16.92 2.24
N PRO A 174 15.02 16.90 3.56
CA PRO A 174 13.96 16.82 4.55
C PRO A 174 13.07 18.07 4.59
N GLU A 175 13.52 19.18 4.02
CA GLU A 175 12.76 20.44 3.89
C GLU A 175 11.89 20.47 2.63
N ASP A 176 11.85 19.37 1.85
CA ASP A 176 10.98 19.30 0.67
C ASP A 176 9.51 19.36 1.12
N PRO A 177 8.66 20.18 0.47
CA PRO A 177 7.24 20.29 0.80
C PRO A 177 6.48 18.96 0.80
N LEU A 178 6.99 17.94 0.09
CA LEU A 178 6.40 16.60 0.08
C LEU A 178 6.46 15.88 1.44
N TYR A 179 7.26 16.36 2.39
CA TYR A 179 7.30 15.81 3.74
C TYR A 179 6.29 16.46 4.70
N TYR A 180 5.71 17.57 4.30
CA TYR A 180 4.79 18.31 5.16
C TYR A 180 3.37 17.76 5.08
N PRO A 181 2.58 17.92 6.16
CA PRO A 181 1.16 17.61 6.14
C PRO A 181 0.45 18.35 5.00
N MET A 182 -0.46 17.64 4.32
CA MET A 182 -1.28 18.23 3.28
C MET A 182 -2.73 18.37 3.74
N GLU A 183 -3.38 19.44 3.28
CA GLU A 183 -4.80 19.64 3.56
C GLU A 183 -5.63 18.47 3.01
N GLY A 184 -6.53 17.95 3.84
CA GLY A 184 -7.38 16.82 3.49
C GLY A 184 -6.74 15.45 3.68
N GLU A 185 -5.52 15.37 4.24
CA GLU A 185 -4.92 14.08 4.58
C GLU A 185 -5.74 13.32 5.62
N VAL A 186 -5.80 12.01 5.44
CA VAL A 186 -6.49 11.09 6.34
C VAL A 186 -5.50 10.05 6.85
N GLU A 187 -5.44 9.89 8.18
CA GLU A 187 -4.74 8.78 8.81
C GLU A 187 -5.56 7.49 8.67
N VAL A 188 -4.91 6.40 8.31
CA VAL A 188 -5.56 5.09 8.09
C VAL A 188 -5.01 4.07 9.08
N PRO A 189 -5.49 4.08 10.34
CA PRO A 189 -5.11 3.07 11.31
C PRO A 189 -5.71 1.72 10.95
N VAL A 190 -4.92 0.67 11.09
CA VAL A 190 -5.33 -0.70 10.79
C VAL A 190 -4.83 -1.67 11.84
N SER A 191 -5.49 -2.80 11.92
CA SER A 191 -5.11 -3.92 12.78
C SER A 191 -4.42 -5.02 11.98
N TYR A 192 -3.74 -5.89 12.71
CA TYR A 192 -3.19 -7.13 12.15
C TYR A 192 -4.27 -7.91 11.39
N GLY A 193 -4.01 -8.25 10.13
CA GLY A 193 -4.95 -8.97 9.28
C GLY A 193 -5.87 -8.10 8.43
N ASP A 194 -5.85 -6.79 8.62
CA ASP A 194 -6.53 -5.85 7.72
C ASP A 194 -5.81 -5.77 6.38
N VAL A 195 -6.55 -5.36 5.35
CA VAL A 195 -6.03 -5.11 4.01
C VAL A 195 -6.47 -3.72 3.54
N ILE A 196 -5.52 -2.91 3.09
CA ILE A 196 -5.80 -1.65 2.39
C ILE A 196 -5.60 -1.88 0.90
#